data_7168ad50654f959bff62d9f432398cc9
#
_entry.id   7168ad50654f959bff62d9f432398cc9
#
_cell.length_a   1.000
_cell.length_b   1.000
_cell.length_c   1.000
_cell.angle_alpha   90.00
_cell.angle_beta   90.00
_cell.angle_gamma   90.00
#
_symmetry.space_group_name_H-M   'P 1'
#
loop_
_entity.id
_entity.type
_entity.pdbx_description
1 polymer ?
#
loop_
_entity_poly.entity_id
_entity_poly.type
_entity_poly.pdbx_seq_one_letter_code
_entity_poly.pdbx_strand_id
1 'polypeptide(L)'
;MNAWSLKVPGVIVNYIPASTKTYIGSPSICILPNGDYVASHDLFGPGSDEFTQGMTSVYKSSDRGKSWKKISEIHGQFWSNLFVHKNVLYIMGPSKHHGNLIIRRSTDNGIAWSEPSDSTSGLLREGEYHTAPMPMVIHNGRLWRAVENAKSFTTEWGKRYSAMVISAPLESDLLKAASWTTTNFLPCDTTYLDGKFRAWLEGNAVVTPDGKVIDFLRVATAEKGRDLAAIVDISDDGLTASFNPSEGFIDFVGGARKFSIRYDEKSKLYWTIANMITDGHSDMDAGAVRNKLVLKSSSDLKNWTLNKVLLYHPDVKKHGFQYVDWQFDGQDIIFLCRTAFDDRFGGADNYHNANYLTFHSIKNFRNTRIIGSFKNPSPPR
;
A
#
# COMPACT_ATOMS: atom_id res chain seq x y z
N MET A 1 8.10 35.38 5.17
CA MET A 1 7.22 34.18 5.04
C MET A 1 7.39 33.71 3.62
N ASN A 2 8.01 32.55 3.39
CA ASN A 2 8.05 31.95 2.06
C ASN A 2 6.62 31.50 1.72
N ALA A 3 6.03 32.13 0.70
CA ALA A 3 4.73 31.74 0.19
C ALA A 3 4.86 30.32 -0.40
N TRP A 4 4.41 29.31 0.33
CA TRP A 4 4.25 27.96 -0.21
C TRP A 4 3.20 28.01 -1.29
N SER A 5 3.45 27.30 -2.39
CA SER A 5 2.52 27.26 -3.52
C SER A 5 1.16 26.71 -3.06
N LEU A 6 0.07 27.45 -3.28
CA LEU A 6 -1.29 26.96 -3.10
C LEU A 6 -1.67 25.88 -4.14
N LYS A 7 -0.79 25.60 -5.07
CA LYS A 7 -1.00 24.59 -6.11
C LYS A 7 -0.60 23.21 -5.60
N VAL A 8 -1.54 22.28 -5.55
CA VAL A 8 -1.26 20.88 -5.25
C VAL A 8 -0.19 20.31 -6.19
N PRO A 9 0.81 19.58 -5.67
CA PRO A 9 1.86 19.00 -6.51
C PRO A 9 1.34 17.83 -7.35
N GLY A 10 1.91 17.67 -8.56
CA GLY A 10 1.59 16.57 -9.48
C GLY A 10 0.41 16.86 -10.41
N VAL A 11 -0.05 15.82 -11.12
CA VAL A 11 -1.23 15.87 -11.99
C VAL A 11 -2.44 15.38 -11.19
N ILE A 12 -3.51 16.16 -11.17
CA ILE A 12 -4.74 15.79 -10.46
C ILE A 12 -5.43 14.67 -11.25
N VAL A 13 -5.63 13.53 -10.61
CA VAL A 13 -6.43 12.41 -11.12
C VAL A 13 -7.87 12.54 -10.67
N ASN A 14 -8.07 12.86 -9.38
CA ASN A 14 -9.37 13.13 -8.79
C ASN A 14 -9.26 14.19 -7.69
N TYR A 15 -10.38 14.91 -7.46
CA TYR A 15 -10.53 15.89 -6.40
C TYR A 15 -11.91 15.79 -5.78
N ILE A 16 -11.95 15.73 -4.46
CA ILE A 16 -13.19 15.71 -3.67
C ILE A 16 -13.06 16.75 -2.55
N PRO A 17 -13.90 17.79 -2.52
CA PRO A 17 -13.85 18.80 -1.46
C PRO A 17 -14.10 18.20 -0.07
N ALA A 18 -13.35 18.62 0.93
CA ALA A 18 -13.50 18.13 2.32
C ALA A 18 -14.91 18.33 2.90
N SER A 19 -15.66 19.33 2.39
CA SER A 19 -17.04 19.60 2.78
C SER A 19 -18.01 18.45 2.51
N THR A 20 -17.69 17.56 1.57
CA THR A 20 -18.51 16.36 1.28
C THR A 20 -18.42 15.29 2.37
N LYS A 21 -17.39 15.37 3.25
CA LYS A 21 -17.05 14.33 4.23
C LYS A 21 -16.79 12.96 3.63
N THR A 22 -16.53 12.91 2.32
CA THR A 22 -16.05 11.76 1.56
C THR A 22 -14.62 12.05 1.11
N TYR A 23 -13.69 11.17 1.40
CA TYR A 23 -12.27 11.41 1.18
C TYR A 23 -11.67 10.40 0.20
N ILE A 24 -10.60 10.82 -0.47
CA ILE A 24 -9.81 9.97 -1.34
C ILE A 24 -9.18 8.85 -0.50
N GLY A 25 -9.50 7.62 -0.82
CA GLY A 25 -8.97 6.43 -0.15
C GLY A 25 -7.64 5.94 -0.72
N SER A 26 -7.40 4.65 -0.60
CA SER A 26 -6.11 4.03 -0.94
C SER A 26 -5.95 3.86 -2.45
N PRO A 27 -4.98 4.52 -3.10
CA PRO A 27 -4.80 4.42 -4.54
C PRO A 27 -4.05 3.17 -4.96
N SER A 28 -4.34 2.70 -6.18
CA SER A 28 -3.52 1.74 -6.90
C SER A 28 -3.29 2.17 -8.34
N ILE A 29 -2.12 1.80 -8.91
CA ILE A 29 -1.75 2.09 -10.30
C ILE A 29 -1.23 0.84 -11.00
N CYS A 30 -1.61 0.67 -12.26
CA CYS A 30 -1.18 -0.42 -13.11
C CYS A 30 -0.89 0.09 -14.52
N ILE A 31 0.10 -0.50 -15.19
CA ILE A 31 0.41 -0.26 -16.60
C ILE A 31 -0.18 -1.41 -17.41
N LEU A 32 -1.05 -1.10 -18.35
CA LEU A 32 -1.67 -2.08 -19.25
C LEU A 32 -0.68 -2.52 -20.36
N PRO A 33 -0.91 -3.68 -20.99
CA PRO A 33 -0.06 -4.16 -22.08
C PRO A 33 0.05 -3.20 -23.28
N ASN A 34 -0.97 -2.36 -23.52
CA ASN A 34 -0.95 -1.34 -24.56
C ASN A 34 -0.23 -0.04 -24.15
N GLY A 35 0.29 0.03 -22.93
CA GLY A 35 1.01 1.18 -22.38
C GLY A 35 0.13 2.24 -21.71
N ASP A 36 -1.21 2.10 -21.70
CA ASP A 36 -2.09 2.97 -20.93
C ASP A 36 -1.88 2.76 -19.44
N TYR A 37 -2.08 3.80 -18.63
CA TYR A 37 -2.11 3.67 -17.19
C TYR A 37 -3.55 3.56 -16.68
N VAL A 38 -3.78 2.64 -15.75
CA VAL A 38 -5.05 2.55 -15.01
C VAL A 38 -4.76 2.86 -13.55
N ALA A 39 -5.58 3.73 -12.98
CA ALA A 39 -5.55 4.13 -11.59
C ALA A 39 -6.87 3.80 -10.91
N SER A 40 -6.82 3.47 -9.62
CA SER A 40 -8.03 3.33 -8.80
C SER A 40 -7.84 3.97 -7.44
N HIS A 41 -8.92 4.31 -6.78
CA HIS A 41 -8.98 4.61 -5.35
C HIS A 41 -10.37 4.33 -4.81
N ASP A 42 -10.44 3.90 -3.57
CA ASP A 42 -11.67 3.78 -2.81
C ASP A 42 -12.07 5.13 -2.16
N LEU A 43 -13.29 5.18 -1.64
CA LEU A 43 -13.83 6.32 -0.91
C LEU A 43 -14.03 5.94 0.55
N PHE A 44 -13.66 6.83 1.47
CA PHE A 44 -13.86 6.62 2.90
C PHE A 44 -14.37 7.89 3.58
N GLY A 45 -14.77 7.76 4.85
CA GLY A 45 -15.24 8.86 5.68
C GLY A 45 -16.75 8.87 5.89
N PRO A 46 -17.28 9.79 6.73
CA PRO A 46 -18.68 9.79 7.13
C PRO A 46 -19.69 9.96 5.99
N GLY A 47 -19.26 10.51 4.84
CA GLY A 47 -20.08 10.66 3.64
C GLY A 47 -20.00 9.46 2.67
N SER A 48 -19.29 8.40 3.03
CA SER A 48 -19.14 7.18 2.22
C SER A 48 -19.97 6.01 2.76
N ASP A 49 -20.07 4.96 1.97
CA ASP A 49 -20.70 3.67 2.33
C ASP A 49 -19.67 2.57 2.65
N GLU A 50 -18.45 2.94 3.04
CA GLU A 50 -17.32 2.02 3.21
C GLU A 50 -17.61 0.82 4.12
N PHE A 51 -18.47 0.97 5.13
CA PHE A 51 -18.84 -0.11 6.06
C PHE A 51 -19.97 -1.01 5.55
N THR A 52 -20.72 -0.58 4.56
CA THR A 52 -21.88 -1.32 4.03
C THR A 52 -21.60 -1.99 2.70
N GLN A 53 -21.07 -1.26 1.74
CA GLN A 53 -20.80 -1.75 0.40
C GLN A 53 -19.36 -1.53 -0.04
N GLY A 54 -18.79 -0.33 0.23
CA GLY A 54 -17.52 0.13 -0.34
C GLY A 54 -17.67 0.52 -1.82
N MET A 55 -16.87 1.48 -2.26
CA MET A 55 -16.84 1.91 -3.66
C MET A 55 -15.42 2.26 -4.09
N THR A 56 -15.01 1.76 -5.26
CA THR A 56 -13.74 2.07 -5.89
C THR A 56 -13.98 2.75 -7.24
N SER A 57 -13.40 3.94 -7.43
CA SER A 57 -13.40 4.65 -8.71
C SER A 57 -12.17 4.27 -9.53
N VAL A 58 -12.35 4.07 -10.85
CA VAL A 58 -11.28 3.68 -11.78
C VAL A 58 -11.08 4.76 -12.83
N TYR A 59 -9.83 5.09 -13.10
CA TYR A 59 -9.39 6.13 -14.04
C TYR A 59 -8.40 5.56 -15.04
N LYS A 60 -8.37 6.14 -16.23
CA LYS A 60 -7.40 5.78 -17.28
C LYS A 60 -6.69 7.01 -17.84
N SER A 61 -5.42 6.84 -18.16
CA SER A 61 -4.60 7.80 -18.90
C SER A 61 -3.97 7.09 -20.09
N SER A 62 -4.16 7.64 -21.30
CA SER A 62 -3.53 7.16 -22.54
C SER A 62 -2.43 8.09 -23.04
N ASP A 63 -1.98 9.04 -22.20
CA ASP A 63 -0.96 10.04 -22.51
C ASP A 63 0.17 10.07 -21.48
N ARG A 64 0.44 8.93 -20.85
CA ARG A 64 1.46 8.73 -19.81
C ARG A 64 1.26 9.62 -18.57
N GLY A 65 0.02 9.73 -18.11
CA GLY A 65 -0.32 10.42 -16.87
C GLY A 65 -0.46 11.94 -16.99
N LYS A 66 -0.44 12.51 -18.19
CA LYS A 66 -0.65 13.95 -18.40
C LYS A 66 -2.11 14.35 -18.17
N SER A 67 -3.03 13.46 -18.53
CA SER A 67 -4.45 13.63 -18.26
C SER A 67 -5.11 12.30 -17.85
N TRP A 68 -6.22 12.38 -17.13
CA TRP A 68 -6.92 11.24 -16.58
C TRP A 68 -8.43 11.37 -16.81
N LYS A 69 -9.07 10.24 -17.14
CA LYS A 69 -10.51 10.14 -17.32
C LYS A 69 -11.05 9.02 -16.43
N LYS A 70 -12.10 9.29 -15.66
CA LYS A 70 -12.86 8.26 -14.95
C LYS A 70 -13.52 7.35 -15.98
N ILE A 71 -13.35 6.04 -15.85
CA ILE A 71 -13.85 5.04 -16.80
C ILE A 71 -14.87 4.10 -16.19
N SER A 72 -14.80 3.83 -14.87
CA SER A 72 -15.80 3.00 -14.18
C SER A 72 -15.83 3.28 -12.69
N GLU A 73 -16.87 2.76 -12.04
CA GLU A 73 -17.01 2.61 -10.60
C GLU A 73 -17.32 1.15 -10.28
N ILE A 74 -16.74 0.66 -9.18
CA ILE A 74 -16.91 -0.72 -8.72
C ILE A 74 -17.52 -0.65 -7.32
N HIS A 75 -18.77 -1.03 -7.20
CA HIS A 75 -19.42 -1.22 -5.92
C HIS A 75 -19.02 -2.58 -5.31
N GLY A 76 -18.89 -2.64 -4.00
CA GLY A 76 -18.40 -3.84 -3.33
C GLY A 76 -16.91 -4.10 -3.58
N GLN A 77 -16.09 -3.04 -3.61
CA GLN A 77 -14.64 -3.13 -3.74
C GLN A 77 -13.96 -2.04 -2.90
N PHE A 78 -13.00 -2.43 -2.06
CA PHE A 78 -12.34 -1.54 -1.11
C PHE A 78 -10.88 -1.93 -0.86
N TRP A 79 -9.98 -1.02 -0.51
CA TRP A 79 -8.54 -1.23 -0.24
C TRP A 79 -7.83 -2.14 -1.25
N SER A 80 -8.12 -1.96 -2.51
CA SER A 80 -7.80 -2.93 -3.54
C SER A 80 -6.66 -2.50 -4.44
N ASN A 81 -5.81 -3.46 -4.84
CA ASN A 81 -4.76 -3.22 -5.82
C ASN A 81 -5.15 -3.71 -7.21
N LEU A 82 -4.76 -2.92 -8.21
CA LEU A 82 -4.77 -3.28 -9.62
C LEU A 82 -3.50 -4.08 -9.97
N PHE A 83 -3.64 -5.08 -10.82
CA PHE A 83 -2.49 -5.78 -11.41
C PHE A 83 -2.86 -6.41 -12.75
N VAL A 84 -1.86 -6.62 -13.61
CA VAL A 84 -2.01 -7.37 -14.87
C VAL A 84 -1.42 -8.75 -14.70
N HIS A 85 -2.18 -9.77 -15.09
CA HIS A 85 -1.71 -11.13 -15.19
C HIS A 85 -2.18 -11.73 -16.54
N LYS A 86 -1.24 -12.32 -17.31
CA LYS A 86 -1.52 -12.88 -18.65
C LYS A 86 -2.29 -11.91 -19.56
N ASN A 87 -1.86 -10.64 -19.59
CA ASN A 87 -2.46 -9.54 -20.36
C ASN A 87 -3.91 -9.18 -19.98
N VAL A 88 -4.39 -9.64 -18.84
CA VAL A 88 -5.72 -9.33 -18.31
C VAL A 88 -5.58 -8.49 -17.04
N LEU A 89 -6.44 -7.48 -16.90
CA LEU A 89 -6.47 -6.60 -15.73
C LEU A 89 -7.31 -7.22 -14.63
N TYR A 90 -6.79 -7.20 -13.41
CA TYR A 90 -7.46 -7.63 -12.19
C TYR A 90 -7.46 -6.53 -11.13
N ILE A 91 -8.44 -6.58 -10.23
CA ILE A 91 -8.46 -5.81 -8.99
C ILE A 91 -8.77 -6.76 -7.83
N MET A 92 -8.00 -6.66 -6.73
CA MET A 92 -8.11 -7.57 -5.60
C MET A 92 -8.04 -6.81 -4.27
N GLY A 93 -8.95 -7.12 -3.36
CA GLY A 93 -9.02 -6.56 -2.00
C GLY A 93 -10.31 -6.93 -1.30
N PRO A 94 -10.63 -6.32 -0.14
CA PRO A 94 -11.90 -6.54 0.53
C PRO A 94 -13.09 -5.98 -0.24
N SER A 95 -14.28 -6.57 -0.03
CA SER A 95 -15.54 -6.08 -0.64
C SER A 95 -16.03 -4.77 -0.02
N LYS A 96 -15.64 -4.48 1.21
CA LYS A 96 -15.93 -3.25 1.98
C LYS A 96 -14.91 -3.13 3.11
N HIS A 97 -15.01 -2.11 3.93
CA HIS A 97 -14.24 -1.99 5.17
C HIS A 97 -14.46 -3.24 6.03
N HIS A 98 -13.42 -4.06 6.20
CA HIS A 98 -13.45 -5.40 6.81
C HIS A 98 -14.47 -6.35 6.14
N GLY A 99 -14.55 -6.35 4.81
CA GLY A 99 -15.40 -7.27 4.05
C GLY A 99 -14.70 -8.56 3.63
N ASN A 100 -15.40 -9.36 2.83
CA ASN A 100 -14.88 -10.56 2.20
C ASN A 100 -13.68 -10.25 1.30
N LEU A 101 -12.71 -11.17 1.20
CA LEU A 101 -11.61 -11.04 0.26
C LEU A 101 -12.07 -11.48 -1.13
N ILE A 102 -12.00 -10.56 -2.08
CA ILE A 102 -12.53 -10.75 -3.44
C ILE A 102 -11.51 -10.36 -4.51
N ILE A 103 -11.69 -10.90 -5.70
CA ILE A 103 -10.97 -10.54 -6.91
C ILE A 103 -11.95 -10.35 -8.07
N ARG A 104 -11.73 -9.36 -8.91
CA ARG A 104 -12.48 -9.14 -10.15
C ARG A 104 -11.54 -9.11 -11.34
N ARG A 105 -12.04 -9.47 -12.49
CA ARG A 105 -11.33 -9.44 -13.78
C ARG A 105 -12.02 -8.47 -14.73
N SER A 106 -11.21 -7.70 -15.48
CA SER A 106 -11.67 -6.88 -16.59
C SER A 106 -10.96 -7.30 -17.87
N THR A 107 -11.70 -7.54 -18.93
CA THR A 107 -11.21 -7.89 -20.26
C THR A 107 -11.25 -6.72 -21.25
N ASP A 108 -11.71 -5.56 -20.79
CA ASP A 108 -11.89 -4.32 -21.60
C ASP A 108 -11.12 -3.12 -21.00
N ASN A 109 -9.99 -3.41 -20.34
CA ASN A 109 -9.08 -2.41 -19.77
C ASN A 109 -9.70 -1.53 -18.67
N GLY A 110 -10.56 -2.11 -17.82
CA GLY A 110 -11.11 -1.48 -16.64
C GLY A 110 -12.46 -0.80 -16.81
N ILE A 111 -13.16 -1.00 -17.95
CA ILE A 111 -14.50 -0.42 -18.19
C ILE A 111 -15.56 -1.27 -17.46
N ALA A 112 -15.52 -2.59 -17.64
CA ALA A 112 -16.41 -3.53 -16.96
C ALA A 112 -15.62 -4.58 -16.15
N TRP A 113 -16.24 -5.10 -15.10
CA TRP A 113 -15.60 -6.00 -14.15
C TRP A 113 -16.49 -7.21 -13.87
N SER A 114 -15.88 -8.38 -13.69
CA SER A 114 -16.60 -9.58 -13.27
C SER A 114 -17.20 -9.40 -11.87
N GLU A 115 -18.30 -10.11 -11.59
CA GLU A 115 -18.95 -10.05 -10.27
C GLU A 115 -18.52 -11.24 -9.39
N PRO A 116 -17.96 -10.99 -8.17
CA PRO A 116 -17.50 -12.04 -7.28
C PRO A 116 -18.67 -12.61 -6.46
N SER A 117 -19.56 -13.34 -7.09
CA SER A 117 -20.79 -13.86 -6.46
C SER A 117 -20.58 -15.14 -5.65
N ASP A 118 -19.57 -15.95 -6.02
CA ASP A 118 -19.30 -17.25 -5.37
C ASP A 118 -17.80 -17.64 -5.48
N SER A 119 -17.46 -18.80 -4.92
CA SER A 119 -16.10 -19.34 -4.88
C SER A 119 -15.49 -19.69 -6.25
N THR A 120 -16.25 -19.62 -7.33
CA THR A 120 -15.78 -19.88 -8.71
C THR A 120 -15.68 -18.61 -9.55
N SER A 121 -16.23 -17.49 -9.04
CA SER A 121 -16.36 -16.22 -9.77
C SER A 121 -15.65 -15.03 -9.12
N GLY A 122 -14.83 -15.25 -8.08
CA GLY A 122 -13.99 -14.20 -7.48
C GLY A 122 -14.25 -13.93 -6.01
N LEU A 123 -15.20 -14.59 -5.35
CA LEU A 123 -15.29 -14.60 -3.89
C LEU A 123 -14.23 -15.58 -3.35
N LEU A 124 -13.07 -15.06 -3.01
CA LEU A 124 -11.93 -15.88 -2.60
C LEU A 124 -12.09 -16.42 -1.19
N ARG A 125 -12.54 -15.56 -0.27
CA ARG A 125 -12.75 -15.93 1.13
C ARG A 125 -13.85 -15.09 1.76
N GLU A 126 -14.78 -15.74 2.41
CA GLU A 126 -15.74 -15.08 3.30
C GLU A 126 -15.05 -14.72 4.63
N GLY A 127 -15.43 -13.60 5.20
CA GLY A 127 -14.90 -13.15 6.49
C GLY A 127 -14.63 -11.65 6.55
N GLU A 128 -13.74 -11.28 7.44
CA GLU A 128 -13.32 -9.90 7.66
C GLU A 128 -11.84 -9.77 7.32
N TYR A 129 -11.53 -8.98 6.29
CA TYR A 129 -10.15 -8.79 5.82
C TYR A 129 -9.77 -7.31 5.80
N HIS A 130 -8.51 -7.06 6.11
CA HIS A 130 -7.86 -5.76 6.04
C HIS A 130 -6.66 -5.83 5.10
N THR A 131 -6.35 -4.76 4.40
CA THR A 131 -5.15 -4.58 3.60
C THR A 131 -5.05 -3.11 3.14
N ALA A 132 -4.04 -2.81 2.33
CA ALA A 132 -3.98 -1.65 1.44
C ALA A 132 -3.70 -2.14 0.02
N PRO A 133 -3.74 -1.30 -1.01
CA PRO A 133 -3.20 -1.65 -2.33
C PRO A 133 -1.72 -2.00 -2.23
N MET A 134 -1.43 -3.30 -2.18
CA MET A 134 -0.08 -3.84 -2.02
C MET A 134 0.35 -4.60 -3.26
N PRO A 135 1.65 -4.61 -3.62
CA PRO A 135 2.12 -5.31 -4.81
C PRO A 135 1.81 -6.81 -4.77
N MET A 136 1.48 -7.36 -5.93
CA MET A 136 1.58 -8.81 -6.15
C MET A 136 3.03 -9.13 -6.48
N VAL A 137 3.58 -10.22 -5.92
CA VAL A 137 4.91 -10.70 -6.28
C VAL A 137 4.81 -12.08 -6.94
N ILE A 138 5.64 -12.30 -7.96
CA ILE A 138 5.74 -13.61 -8.65
C ILE A 138 7.02 -14.28 -8.18
N HIS A 139 6.88 -15.48 -7.64
CA HIS A 139 8.02 -16.30 -7.23
C HIS A 139 7.66 -17.79 -7.28
N ASN A 140 8.60 -18.62 -7.74
CA ASN A 140 8.47 -20.08 -7.81
C ASN A 140 7.14 -20.55 -8.44
N GLY A 141 6.76 -19.92 -9.59
CA GLY A 141 5.55 -20.27 -10.33
C GLY A 141 4.23 -19.89 -9.65
N ARG A 142 4.27 -19.02 -8.64
CA ARG A 142 3.09 -18.56 -7.89
C ARG A 142 3.03 -17.03 -7.83
N LEU A 143 1.81 -16.51 -7.74
CA LEU A 143 1.49 -15.16 -7.30
C LEU A 143 1.35 -15.14 -5.78
N TRP A 144 1.91 -14.14 -5.11
CA TRP A 144 1.88 -13.97 -3.66
C TRP A 144 1.31 -12.61 -3.29
N ARG A 145 0.51 -12.56 -2.23
CA ARG A 145 -0.13 -11.35 -1.73
C ARG A 145 -0.28 -11.40 -0.22
N ALA A 146 0.24 -10.40 0.49
CA ALA A 146 0.01 -10.22 1.91
C ALA A 146 -1.37 -9.56 2.15
N VAL A 147 -2.06 -10.01 3.17
CA VAL A 147 -3.33 -9.47 3.67
C VAL A 147 -3.39 -9.69 5.19
N GLU A 148 -4.31 -9.03 5.88
CA GLU A 148 -4.58 -9.31 7.30
C GLU A 148 -5.98 -9.90 7.45
N ASN A 149 -6.11 -10.96 8.24
CA ASN A 149 -7.39 -11.41 8.76
C ASN A 149 -7.81 -10.43 9.88
N ALA A 150 -9.00 -9.84 9.76
CA ALA A 150 -9.53 -8.87 10.70
C ALA A 150 -10.61 -9.45 11.62
N LYS A 151 -10.97 -10.74 11.45
CA LYS A 151 -11.90 -11.43 12.33
C LYS A 151 -11.17 -11.92 13.59
N SER A 152 -11.54 -11.37 14.73
CA SER A 152 -10.89 -11.65 16.01
C SER A 152 -11.93 -11.64 17.14
N PHE A 153 -11.50 -12.00 18.37
CA PHE A 153 -12.29 -11.88 19.59
C PHE A 153 -12.56 -10.41 20.00
N THR A 154 -11.90 -9.45 19.36
CA THR A 154 -12.06 -8.02 19.60
C THR A 154 -12.30 -7.27 18.30
N THR A 155 -12.98 -6.13 18.38
CA THR A 155 -13.13 -5.16 17.28
C THR A 155 -12.18 -3.98 17.40
N GLU A 156 -11.32 -3.96 18.44
CA GLU A 156 -10.35 -2.89 18.66
C GLU A 156 -9.37 -2.83 17.50
N TRP A 157 -9.27 -1.64 16.88
CA TRP A 157 -8.37 -1.40 15.76
C TRP A 157 -6.92 -1.79 16.12
N GLY A 158 -6.27 -2.47 15.22
CA GLY A 158 -4.91 -2.98 15.42
C GLY A 158 -4.90 -4.36 16.09
N LYS A 159 -5.46 -4.52 17.25
CA LYS A 159 -5.49 -5.81 17.97
C LYS A 159 -6.27 -6.89 17.24
N ARG A 160 -7.24 -6.50 16.40
CA ARG A 160 -8.02 -7.45 15.61
C ARG A 160 -7.27 -8.06 14.44
N TYR A 161 -6.15 -7.48 13.99
CA TYR A 161 -5.47 -7.89 12.78
C TYR A 161 -4.47 -9.02 13.01
N SER A 162 -4.58 -10.06 12.19
CA SER A 162 -3.62 -11.15 12.11
C SER A 162 -2.94 -11.13 10.75
N ALA A 163 -1.61 -11.12 10.72
CA ALA A 163 -0.85 -11.17 9.47
C ALA A 163 -1.01 -12.53 8.79
N MET A 164 -1.13 -12.53 7.47
CA MET A 164 -1.20 -13.72 6.63
C MET A 164 -0.80 -13.42 5.18
N VAL A 165 -0.42 -14.46 4.46
CA VAL A 165 -0.14 -14.39 3.02
C VAL A 165 -1.02 -15.38 2.28
N ILE A 166 -1.50 -14.98 1.11
CA ILE A 166 -2.18 -15.86 0.18
C ILE A 166 -1.38 -16.01 -1.11
N SER A 167 -1.47 -17.16 -1.76
CA SER A 167 -0.76 -17.40 -3.01
C SER A 167 -1.56 -18.32 -3.94
N ALA A 168 -1.36 -18.16 -5.25
CA ALA A 168 -1.98 -19.01 -6.26
C ALA A 168 -0.97 -19.38 -7.35
N PRO A 169 -1.01 -20.62 -7.92
CA PRO A 169 -0.21 -20.96 -9.09
C PRO A 169 -0.48 -20.01 -10.26
N LEU A 170 0.56 -19.60 -10.99
CA LEU A 170 0.43 -18.66 -12.12
C LEU A 170 -0.51 -19.16 -13.22
N GLU A 171 -0.58 -20.49 -13.41
CA GLU A 171 -1.37 -21.10 -14.47
C GLU A 171 -2.83 -21.35 -14.05
N SER A 172 -3.17 -21.12 -12.78
CA SER A 172 -4.53 -21.34 -12.28
C SER A 172 -5.49 -20.22 -12.66
N ASP A 173 -6.78 -20.50 -12.58
CA ASP A 173 -7.82 -19.47 -12.69
C ASP A 173 -7.90 -18.69 -11.38
N LEU A 174 -7.48 -17.43 -11.40
CA LEU A 174 -7.42 -16.58 -10.22
C LEU A 174 -8.79 -16.22 -9.64
N LEU A 175 -9.89 -16.40 -10.39
CA LEU A 175 -11.24 -16.18 -9.89
C LEU A 175 -11.75 -17.34 -9.01
N LYS A 176 -11.09 -18.49 -9.04
CA LYS A 176 -11.49 -19.65 -8.22
C LYS A 176 -10.82 -19.60 -6.85
N ALA A 177 -11.60 -19.61 -5.80
CA ALA A 177 -11.12 -19.67 -4.41
C ALA A 177 -10.20 -20.89 -4.17
N ALA A 178 -10.49 -22.04 -4.79
CA ALA A 178 -9.69 -23.25 -4.69
C ALA A 178 -8.28 -23.12 -5.28
N SER A 179 -8.02 -22.10 -6.10
CA SER A 179 -6.67 -21.80 -6.62
C SER A 179 -5.77 -21.16 -5.57
N TRP A 180 -6.32 -20.63 -4.49
CA TRP A 180 -5.60 -19.83 -3.52
C TRP A 180 -5.29 -20.62 -2.25
N THR A 181 -4.00 -20.74 -1.93
CA THR A 181 -3.47 -21.23 -0.67
C THR A 181 -3.33 -20.08 0.31
N THR A 182 -3.49 -20.32 1.61
CA THR A 182 -3.30 -19.33 2.67
C THR A 182 -2.38 -19.88 3.75
N THR A 183 -1.56 -19.01 4.33
CA THR A 183 -0.83 -19.34 5.57
C THR A 183 -1.78 -19.47 6.76
N ASN A 184 -1.29 -19.96 7.88
CA ASN A 184 -1.90 -19.68 9.19
C ASN A 184 -1.96 -18.17 9.45
N PHE A 185 -2.73 -17.76 10.45
CA PHE A 185 -2.84 -16.39 10.92
C PHE A 185 -1.86 -16.15 12.07
N LEU A 186 -1.10 -15.04 12.00
CA LEU A 186 -0.29 -14.55 13.11
C LEU A 186 -1.07 -13.43 13.81
N PRO A 187 -1.68 -13.69 14.98
CA PRO A 187 -2.46 -12.69 15.69
C PRO A 187 -1.59 -11.55 16.23
N CYS A 188 -2.21 -10.42 16.51
CA CYS A 188 -1.56 -9.34 17.25
C CYS A 188 -1.23 -9.81 18.67
N ASP A 189 0.06 -9.94 18.98
CA ASP A 189 0.53 -10.25 20.33
C ASP A 189 0.95 -8.95 21.02
N THR A 190 0.14 -8.49 21.95
CA THR A 190 0.36 -7.22 22.67
C THR A 190 1.54 -7.26 23.66
N THR A 191 2.18 -8.42 23.85
CA THR A 191 3.40 -8.54 24.68
C THR A 191 4.66 -8.11 23.93
N TYR A 192 4.63 -8.10 22.59
CA TYR A 192 5.77 -7.70 21.78
C TYR A 192 6.19 -6.24 22.06
N LEU A 193 7.48 -5.96 21.87
CA LEU A 193 8.08 -4.65 22.09
C LEU A 193 7.84 -4.12 23.53
N ASP A 194 7.99 -4.98 24.52
CA ASP A 194 7.74 -4.66 25.93
C ASP A 194 6.33 -4.09 26.18
N GLY A 195 5.32 -4.67 25.49
CA GLY A 195 3.93 -4.24 25.58
C GLY A 195 3.57 -2.99 24.77
N LYS A 196 4.48 -2.52 23.91
CA LYS A 196 4.25 -1.34 23.07
C LYS A 196 3.74 -1.65 21.66
N PHE A 197 3.75 -2.91 21.23
CA PHE A 197 3.19 -3.33 19.94
C PHE A 197 1.67 -3.11 19.91
N ARG A 198 1.17 -2.64 18.76
CA ARG A 198 -0.26 -2.31 18.58
C ARG A 198 -0.91 -3.01 17.41
N ALA A 199 -0.20 -3.22 16.30
CA ALA A 199 -0.78 -3.83 15.12
C ALA A 199 0.24 -4.33 14.11
N TRP A 200 -0.12 -5.39 13.40
CA TRP A 200 0.31 -5.72 12.05
C TRP A 200 -0.54 -4.94 11.06
N LEU A 201 0.04 -4.41 10.01
CA LEU A 201 -0.68 -3.64 9.00
C LEU A 201 -0.05 -3.78 7.62
N GLU A 202 -0.88 -3.87 6.59
CA GLU A 202 -0.55 -3.55 5.22
C GLU A 202 0.77 -4.22 4.75
N GLY A 203 0.80 -5.56 4.85
CA GLY A 203 1.99 -6.35 4.53
C GLY A 203 2.37 -6.34 3.06
N ASN A 204 3.67 -6.45 2.80
CA ASN A 204 4.25 -6.65 1.48
C ASN A 204 4.78 -8.08 1.35
N ALA A 205 4.23 -8.88 0.45
CA ALA A 205 4.92 -10.08 0.01
C ALA A 205 6.17 -9.65 -0.78
N VAL A 206 7.37 -10.06 -0.33
CA VAL A 206 8.65 -9.70 -0.93
C VAL A 206 9.51 -10.95 -1.05
N VAL A 207 10.25 -11.09 -2.16
CA VAL A 207 11.26 -12.13 -2.31
C VAL A 207 12.59 -11.59 -1.81
N THR A 208 13.20 -12.29 -0.86
CA THR A 208 14.51 -11.94 -0.28
C THR A 208 15.66 -12.23 -1.24
N PRO A 209 16.88 -11.72 -1.00
CA PRO A 209 18.04 -12.03 -1.85
C PRO A 209 18.39 -13.51 -1.92
N ASP A 210 18.06 -14.30 -0.89
CA ASP A 210 18.25 -15.76 -0.84
C ASP A 210 17.06 -16.56 -1.40
N GLY A 211 16.07 -15.86 -2.00
CA GLY A 211 14.98 -16.48 -2.74
C GLY A 211 13.80 -16.96 -1.90
N LYS A 212 13.66 -16.49 -0.65
CA LYS A 212 12.50 -16.80 0.20
C LYS A 212 11.42 -15.73 0.06
N VAL A 213 10.18 -16.12 0.25
CA VAL A 213 9.08 -15.17 0.38
C VAL A 213 8.96 -14.75 1.85
N ILE A 214 8.86 -13.45 2.09
CA ILE A 214 8.55 -12.87 3.40
C ILE A 214 7.33 -11.97 3.30
N ASP A 215 6.67 -11.74 4.44
CA ASP A 215 5.74 -10.63 4.59
C ASP A 215 6.41 -9.50 5.36
N PHE A 216 6.64 -8.38 4.66
CA PHE A 216 7.28 -7.18 5.20
C PHE A 216 6.20 -6.18 5.60
N LEU A 217 5.88 -6.15 6.90
CA LEU A 217 4.71 -5.50 7.46
C LEU A 217 5.00 -4.10 8.01
N ARG A 218 4.06 -3.20 7.79
CA ARG A 218 3.90 -1.99 8.59
C ARG A 218 3.60 -2.37 10.04
N VAL A 219 4.20 -1.64 10.99
CA VAL A 219 3.99 -1.85 12.43
C VAL A 219 3.44 -0.59 13.08
N ALA A 220 2.35 -0.73 13.84
CA ALA A 220 1.91 0.31 14.77
C ALA A 220 2.46 0.01 16.18
N THR A 221 3.00 1.04 16.83
CA THR A 221 3.52 0.96 18.21
C THR A 221 3.07 2.16 19.03
N ALA A 222 3.00 1.97 20.36
CA ALA A 222 2.74 3.07 21.31
C ALA A 222 3.97 3.98 21.51
N GLU A 223 5.13 3.62 20.98
CA GLU A 223 6.35 4.40 21.14
C GLU A 223 6.37 5.57 20.15
N LYS A 224 6.41 6.78 20.68
CA LYS A 224 6.43 8.00 19.86
C LYS A 224 7.72 8.12 19.06
N GLY A 225 7.61 8.66 17.84
CA GLY A 225 8.74 8.91 16.96
C GLY A 225 9.44 7.66 16.43
N ARG A 226 8.99 6.45 16.81
CA ARG A 226 9.61 5.21 16.37
C ARG A 226 8.96 4.69 15.09
N ASP A 227 9.79 4.42 14.10
CA ASP A 227 9.41 3.88 12.80
C ASP A 227 9.92 2.45 12.68
N LEU A 228 9.03 1.47 12.80
CA LEU A 228 9.34 0.05 12.74
C LEU A 228 8.62 -0.62 11.59
N ALA A 229 9.23 -1.68 11.07
CA ALA A 229 8.57 -2.71 10.27
C ALA A 229 8.81 -4.08 10.90
N ALA A 230 8.08 -5.08 10.43
CA ALA A 230 8.26 -6.46 10.83
C ALA A 230 8.49 -7.34 9.61
N ILE A 231 9.35 -8.35 9.75
CA ILE A 231 9.61 -9.38 8.75
C ILE A 231 9.06 -10.70 9.29
N VAL A 232 8.04 -11.21 8.62
CA VAL A 232 7.42 -12.52 8.88
C VAL A 232 7.90 -13.50 7.82
N ASP A 233 8.44 -14.63 8.23
CA ASP A 233 8.88 -15.69 7.32
C ASP A 233 7.68 -16.48 6.81
N ILE A 234 7.69 -16.77 5.49
CA ILE A 234 6.67 -17.57 4.82
C ILE A 234 7.32 -18.85 4.28
N SER A 235 6.69 -20.00 4.56
CA SER A 235 7.17 -21.28 4.03
C SER A 235 6.98 -21.37 2.50
N ASP A 236 7.84 -22.13 1.83
CA ASP A 236 7.83 -22.27 0.36
C ASP A 236 6.51 -22.83 -0.20
N ASP A 237 5.80 -23.64 0.58
CA ASP A 237 4.47 -24.16 0.23
C ASP A 237 3.34 -23.16 0.44
N GLY A 238 3.62 -22.03 1.10
CA GLY A 238 2.62 -20.97 1.37
C GLY A 238 1.61 -21.34 2.46
N LEU A 239 1.91 -22.31 3.32
CA LEU A 239 1.02 -22.75 4.38
C LEU A 239 1.35 -22.19 5.75
N THR A 240 2.62 -21.79 5.97
CA THR A 240 3.09 -21.35 7.29
C THR A 240 3.64 -19.92 7.22
N ALA A 241 3.14 -19.08 8.11
CA ALA A 241 3.75 -17.81 8.50
C ALA A 241 4.31 -17.95 9.91
N SER A 242 5.55 -17.49 10.13
CA SER A 242 6.22 -17.53 11.43
C SER A 242 6.95 -16.22 11.72
N PHE A 243 7.00 -15.84 12.99
CA PHE A 243 7.62 -14.59 13.41
C PHE A 243 8.51 -14.81 14.63
N ASN A 244 9.75 -14.36 14.53
CA ASN A 244 10.68 -14.31 15.66
C ASN A 244 10.76 -12.87 16.19
N PRO A 245 10.18 -12.54 17.36
CA PRO A 245 10.16 -11.16 17.86
C PRO A 245 11.53 -10.59 18.22
N SER A 246 12.56 -11.45 18.44
CA SER A 246 13.91 -10.99 18.73
C SER A 246 14.69 -10.49 17.52
N GLU A 247 14.27 -10.88 16.30
CA GLU A 247 15.00 -10.58 15.04
C GLU A 247 14.08 -9.94 13.98
N GLY A 248 12.76 -10.16 14.09
CA GLY A 248 11.80 -9.81 13.05
C GLY A 248 11.39 -8.34 13.07
N PHE A 249 11.55 -7.60 14.17
CA PHE A 249 11.35 -6.16 14.17
C PHE A 249 12.61 -5.43 13.70
N ILE A 250 12.43 -4.54 12.73
CA ILE A 250 13.53 -3.75 12.17
C ILE A 250 13.21 -2.26 12.21
N ASP A 251 14.21 -1.41 12.44
CA ASP A 251 14.09 0.02 12.26
C ASP A 251 13.93 0.32 10.76
N PHE A 252 12.80 0.88 10.39
CA PHE A 252 12.48 1.14 9.00
C PHE A 252 11.79 2.50 8.85
N VAL A 253 12.52 3.47 8.33
CA VAL A 253 11.97 4.82 8.07
C VAL A 253 10.76 4.71 7.14
N GLY A 254 9.59 4.98 7.67
CA GLY A 254 8.30 4.83 7.01
C GLY A 254 7.45 3.63 7.47
N GLY A 255 7.98 2.79 8.36
CA GLY A 255 7.34 1.57 8.82
C GLY A 255 6.04 1.77 9.60
N ALA A 256 5.83 2.93 10.20
CA ALA A 256 4.58 3.28 10.87
C ALA A 256 3.47 3.77 9.91
N ARG A 257 3.73 3.87 8.61
CA ARG A 257 2.78 4.29 7.54
C ARG A 257 2.80 3.29 6.40
N LYS A 258 1.79 3.33 5.52
CA LYS A 258 1.75 2.47 4.34
C LYS A 258 2.94 2.74 3.43
N PHE A 259 3.62 1.70 3.04
CA PHE A 259 4.67 1.69 2.02
C PHE A 259 4.50 0.45 1.13
N SER A 260 5.14 0.44 -0.03
CA SER A 260 5.23 -0.75 -0.87
C SER A 260 6.65 -0.93 -1.38
N ILE A 261 7.11 -2.19 -1.42
CA ILE A 261 8.45 -2.58 -1.82
C ILE A 261 8.37 -3.30 -3.16
N ARG A 262 9.28 -2.94 -4.09
CA ARG A 262 9.45 -3.64 -5.37
C ARG A 262 10.93 -3.85 -5.65
N TYR A 263 11.28 -5.00 -6.19
CA TYR A 263 12.63 -5.31 -6.62
C TYR A 263 12.87 -4.88 -8.06
N ASP A 264 14.00 -4.24 -8.33
CA ASP A 264 14.43 -3.85 -9.67
C ASP A 264 15.57 -4.72 -10.15
N GLU A 265 15.30 -5.56 -11.14
CA GLU A 265 16.26 -6.48 -11.72
C GLU A 265 17.49 -5.78 -12.34
N LYS A 266 17.35 -4.54 -12.80
CA LYS A 266 18.46 -3.80 -13.43
C LYS A 266 19.47 -3.28 -12.42
N SER A 267 18.99 -2.68 -11.34
CA SER A 267 19.86 -2.16 -10.28
C SER A 267 20.20 -3.21 -9.23
N LYS A 268 19.51 -4.38 -9.21
CA LYS A 268 19.59 -5.40 -8.17
C LYS A 268 19.31 -4.86 -6.77
N LEU A 269 18.36 -3.91 -6.71
CA LEU A 269 17.96 -3.23 -5.47
C LEU A 269 16.44 -3.33 -5.27
N TYR A 270 16.06 -3.40 -4.01
CA TYR A 270 14.70 -3.12 -3.57
C TYR A 270 14.50 -1.62 -3.49
N TRP A 271 13.35 -1.15 -3.94
CA TRP A 271 12.96 0.25 -3.90
C TRP A 271 11.66 0.41 -3.13
N THR A 272 11.52 1.53 -2.45
CA THR A 272 10.28 1.91 -1.75
C THR A 272 10.08 3.41 -1.76
N ILE A 273 8.81 3.82 -1.83
CA ILE A 273 8.38 5.19 -1.57
C ILE A 273 7.63 5.16 -0.23
N ALA A 274 8.10 5.93 0.74
CA ALA A 274 7.59 5.92 2.10
C ALA A 274 7.60 7.30 2.72
N ASN A 275 6.83 7.52 3.78
CA ASN A 275 6.91 8.73 4.57
C ASN A 275 8.14 8.72 5.49
N MET A 276 8.69 9.90 5.76
CA MET A 276 9.78 10.10 6.71
C MET A 276 9.34 11.12 7.76
N ILE A 277 9.61 10.83 9.02
CA ILE A 277 9.40 11.80 10.11
C ILE A 277 10.26 13.03 9.84
N THR A 278 9.65 14.20 9.93
CA THR A 278 10.35 15.48 9.75
C THR A 278 10.96 15.96 11.04
N ASP A 279 12.04 16.73 10.93
CA ASP A 279 12.72 17.34 12.07
C ASP A 279 11.73 18.13 12.95
N GLY A 280 11.84 17.99 14.26
CA GLY A 280 10.94 18.63 15.23
C GLY A 280 9.60 17.88 15.46
N HIS A 281 9.39 16.69 14.88
CA HIS A 281 8.17 15.90 15.05
C HIS A 281 8.43 14.48 15.59
N SER A 282 9.61 14.24 16.15
CA SER A 282 9.99 12.94 16.74
C SER A 282 9.23 12.60 18.04
N ASP A 283 8.56 13.57 18.64
CA ASP A 283 7.69 13.41 19.80
C ASP A 283 6.24 13.08 19.45
N MET A 284 5.91 13.04 18.16
CA MET A 284 4.58 12.67 17.64
C MET A 284 4.44 11.16 17.44
N ASP A 285 3.20 10.70 17.33
CA ASP A 285 2.90 9.39 16.74
C ASP A 285 3.48 9.35 15.31
N ALA A 286 4.39 8.40 15.07
CA ALA A 286 5.00 8.23 13.76
C ALA A 286 3.96 8.02 12.66
N GLY A 287 2.85 7.32 12.93
CA GLY A 287 1.74 7.11 11.99
C GLY A 287 1.03 8.40 11.56
N ALA A 288 1.14 9.47 12.34
CA ALA A 288 0.51 10.76 12.06
C ALA A 288 1.39 11.72 11.23
N VAL A 289 2.70 11.49 11.14
CA VAL A 289 3.62 12.37 10.38
C VAL A 289 3.70 11.93 8.94
N ARG A 290 2.94 12.59 8.03
CA ARG A 290 2.79 12.19 6.62
C ARG A 290 3.12 13.30 5.62
N ASN A 291 3.74 14.39 6.07
CA ASN A 291 4.02 15.60 5.28
C ASN A 291 5.32 15.53 4.46
N LYS A 292 6.09 14.43 4.54
CA LYS A 292 7.33 14.24 3.79
C LYS A 292 7.37 12.83 3.18
N LEU A 293 7.51 12.77 1.86
CA LEU A 293 7.59 11.54 1.08
C LEU A 293 8.98 11.38 0.47
N VAL A 294 9.56 10.19 0.58
CA VAL A 294 10.93 9.92 0.15
C VAL A 294 11.02 8.63 -0.68
N LEU A 295 12.00 8.59 -1.59
CA LEU A 295 12.45 7.40 -2.30
C LEU A 295 13.65 6.80 -1.58
N LYS A 296 13.62 5.49 -1.34
CA LYS A 296 14.70 4.73 -0.71
C LYS A 296 15.01 3.46 -1.48
N SER A 297 16.24 2.95 -1.32
CA SER A 297 16.66 1.67 -1.88
C SER A 297 17.45 0.84 -0.87
N SER A 298 17.45 -0.48 -1.06
CA SER A 298 18.18 -1.44 -0.24
C SER A 298 18.63 -2.63 -1.09
N SER A 299 19.77 -3.23 -0.75
CA SER A 299 20.22 -4.50 -1.33
C SER A 299 19.82 -5.73 -0.51
N ASP A 300 19.42 -5.53 0.76
CA ASP A 300 19.26 -6.59 1.75
C ASP A 300 17.96 -6.53 2.55
N LEU A 301 17.07 -5.56 2.25
CA LEU A 301 15.81 -5.28 2.97
C LEU A 301 15.99 -4.79 4.42
N LYS A 302 17.21 -4.76 4.94
CA LYS A 302 17.54 -4.35 6.32
C LYS A 302 18.17 -2.96 6.37
N ASN A 303 19.09 -2.69 5.45
CA ASN A 303 19.81 -1.42 5.38
C ASN A 303 19.28 -0.58 4.22
N TRP A 304 18.76 0.60 4.51
CA TRP A 304 18.09 1.44 3.53
C TRP A 304 18.83 2.75 3.27
N THR A 305 18.96 3.10 2.02
CA THR A 305 19.58 4.34 1.54
C THR A 305 18.49 5.33 1.16
N LEU A 306 18.61 6.58 1.62
CA LEU A 306 17.77 7.69 1.19
C LEU A 306 18.30 8.25 -0.12
N ASN A 307 17.52 8.09 -1.19
CA ASN A 307 17.90 8.50 -2.54
C ASN A 307 17.34 9.89 -2.90
N LYS A 308 16.10 10.20 -2.52
CA LYS A 308 15.45 11.45 -2.90
C LYS A 308 14.31 11.83 -1.97
N VAL A 309 14.19 13.13 -1.65
CA VAL A 309 12.95 13.71 -1.13
C VAL A 309 12.05 14.00 -2.33
N LEU A 310 10.84 13.44 -2.34
CA LEU A 310 9.89 13.55 -3.44
C LEU A 310 8.91 14.70 -3.25
N LEU A 311 8.27 14.74 -2.08
CA LEU A 311 7.29 15.73 -1.70
C LEU A 311 7.51 16.14 -0.25
N TYR A 312 7.29 17.40 0.05
CA TYR A 312 7.38 17.94 1.41
C TYR A 312 6.49 19.17 1.58
N HIS A 313 5.84 19.25 2.73
CA HIS A 313 5.16 20.45 3.20
C HIS A 313 5.45 20.64 4.68
N PRO A 314 5.68 21.90 5.20
CA PRO A 314 6.01 22.12 6.61
C PRO A 314 4.84 21.87 7.58
N ASP A 315 3.59 22.07 7.14
CA ASP A 315 2.43 21.83 7.97
C ASP A 315 2.09 20.33 8.03
N VAL A 316 2.39 19.70 9.16
CA VAL A 316 2.15 18.27 9.43
C VAL A 316 0.69 17.97 9.77
N LYS A 317 -0.11 19.00 10.13
CA LYS A 317 -1.49 18.80 10.60
C LYS A 317 -2.50 18.70 9.46
N LYS A 318 -2.35 19.53 8.43
CA LYS A 318 -3.28 19.60 7.30
C LYS A 318 -2.75 18.99 6.01
N HIS A 319 -1.44 18.79 5.87
CA HIS A 319 -0.83 18.30 4.65
C HIS A 319 -0.29 16.87 4.81
N GLY A 320 -0.62 16.01 3.86
CA GLY A 320 -0.19 14.62 3.85
C GLY A 320 0.00 14.09 2.42
N PHE A 321 1.13 13.40 2.21
CA PHE A 321 1.45 12.66 1.00
C PHE A 321 1.57 11.20 1.38
N GLN A 322 0.56 10.36 1.07
CA GLN A 322 0.42 9.08 1.76
C GLN A 322 -0.19 7.99 0.88
N TYR A 323 -0.15 6.75 1.37
CA TYR A 323 -0.72 5.56 0.73
C TYR A 323 -0.27 5.38 -0.72
N VAL A 324 1.00 5.71 -1.00
CA VAL A 324 1.53 5.66 -2.37
C VAL A 324 1.49 4.23 -2.90
N ASP A 325 0.92 4.04 -4.10
CA ASP A 325 1.21 2.89 -4.96
C ASP A 325 1.97 3.36 -6.19
N TRP A 326 2.90 2.52 -6.68
CA TRP A 326 3.86 2.91 -7.70
C TRP A 326 4.29 1.74 -8.57
N GLN A 327 4.79 2.04 -9.77
CA GLN A 327 5.26 1.06 -10.75
C GLN A 327 6.56 1.53 -11.40
N PHE A 328 7.40 0.59 -11.85
CA PHE A 328 8.47 0.90 -12.79
C PHE A 328 7.89 1.12 -14.19
N ASP A 329 8.27 2.21 -14.84
CA ASP A 329 7.98 2.51 -16.24
C ASP A 329 9.29 2.75 -17.00
N GLY A 330 9.94 1.67 -17.41
CA GLY A 330 11.24 1.69 -18.07
C GLY A 330 12.37 2.22 -17.17
N GLN A 331 12.82 3.45 -17.41
CA GLN A 331 13.84 4.13 -16.59
C GLN A 331 13.23 4.95 -15.46
N ASP A 332 11.93 5.12 -15.46
CA ASP A 332 11.20 5.98 -14.54
C ASP A 332 10.44 5.17 -13.49
N ILE A 333 10.05 5.81 -12.40
CA ILE A 333 9.00 5.36 -11.51
C ILE A 333 7.79 6.27 -11.72
N ILE A 334 6.60 5.67 -11.83
CA ILE A 334 5.32 6.38 -11.77
C ILE A 334 4.61 6.04 -10.46
N PHE A 335 3.92 7.02 -9.87
CA PHE A 335 3.19 6.77 -8.63
C PHE A 335 1.94 7.63 -8.47
N LEU A 336 0.99 7.08 -7.75
CA LEU A 336 -0.18 7.79 -7.23
C LEU A 336 0.02 8.11 -5.76
N CYS A 337 -0.46 9.26 -5.35
CA CYS A 337 -0.40 9.72 -3.99
C CYS A 337 -1.78 10.19 -3.53
N ARG A 338 -2.25 9.65 -2.40
CA ARG A 338 -3.36 10.19 -1.63
C ARG A 338 -2.86 11.45 -0.94
N THR A 339 -3.33 12.62 -1.40
CA THR A 339 -2.76 13.94 -1.08
C THR A 339 -3.77 14.81 -0.35
N ALA A 340 -3.46 15.15 0.90
CA ALA A 340 -4.17 16.17 1.66
C ALA A 340 -3.46 17.51 1.44
N PHE A 341 -4.16 18.50 0.88
CA PHE A 341 -3.56 19.76 0.47
C PHE A 341 -4.57 20.91 0.48
N ASP A 342 -4.06 22.13 0.36
CA ASP A 342 -4.89 23.33 0.23
C ASP A 342 -5.73 23.34 -1.05
N ASP A 343 -6.90 23.92 -0.97
CA ASP A 343 -7.76 24.24 -2.09
C ASP A 343 -8.48 25.58 -1.85
N ARG A 344 -9.27 25.99 -2.83
CA ARG A 344 -10.03 27.26 -2.73
C ARG A 344 -11.18 27.24 -1.72
N PHE A 345 -11.45 26.10 -1.07
CA PHE A 345 -12.54 25.90 -0.12
C PHE A 345 -12.06 25.62 1.31
N GLY A 346 -10.77 25.86 1.62
CA GLY A 346 -10.18 25.68 2.94
C GLY A 346 -9.28 24.44 3.07
N GLY A 347 -9.11 23.66 1.99
CA GLY A 347 -8.22 22.53 1.92
C GLY A 347 -8.75 21.27 2.61
N ALA A 348 -7.87 20.31 2.82
CA ALA A 348 -8.16 19.08 3.54
C ALA A 348 -8.49 19.34 5.02
N ASP A 349 -9.37 18.54 5.61
CA ASP A 349 -9.70 18.62 7.04
C ASP A 349 -8.47 18.39 7.92
N ASN A 350 -7.62 17.44 7.53
CA ASN A 350 -6.36 17.10 8.19
C ASN A 350 -5.46 16.30 7.23
N TYR A 351 -4.24 15.97 7.68
CA TYR A 351 -3.27 15.21 6.88
C TYR A 351 -3.78 13.85 6.39
N HIS A 352 -4.74 13.22 7.09
CA HIS A 352 -5.26 11.90 6.75
C HIS A 352 -6.43 11.97 5.75
N ASN A 353 -7.32 12.92 5.90
CA ASN A 353 -8.55 13.04 5.10
C ASN A 353 -8.25 13.78 3.80
N ALA A 354 -7.65 13.07 2.87
CA ALA A 354 -7.17 13.62 1.61
C ALA A 354 -8.29 14.05 0.67
N ASN A 355 -8.11 15.22 0.06
CA ASN A 355 -9.01 15.80 -0.92
C ASN A 355 -8.54 15.62 -2.38
N TYR A 356 -7.29 15.17 -2.61
CA TYR A 356 -6.77 14.92 -3.95
C TYR A 356 -6.22 13.50 -4.10
N LEU A 357 -6.39 12.93 -5.30
CA LEU A 357 -5.55 11.89 -5.86
C LEU A 357 -4.62 12.54 -6.87
N THR A 358 -3.31 12.43 -6.66
CA THR A 358 -2.30 13.03 -7.53
C THR A 358 -1.39 11.99 -8.16
N PHE A 359 -1.05 12.20 -9.44
CA PHE A 359 -0.10 11.38 -10.19
C PHE A 359 1.24 12.10 -10.31
N HIS A 360 2.32 11.33 -10.21
CA HIS A 360 3.70 11.79 -10.27
C HIS A 360 4.59 10.84 -11.04
N SER A 361 5.76 11.33 -11.48
CA SER A 361 6.82 10.49 -12.03
C SER A 361 8.20 10.90 -11.51
N ILE A 362 9.07 9.91 -11.30
CA ILE A 362 10.48 10.08 -10.97
C ILE A 362 11.28 9.66 -12.17
N LYS A 363 11.88 10.64 -12.85
CA LYS A 363 12.67 10.39 -14.05
C LYS A 363 14.04 9.80 -13.69
N ASN A 364 14.46 8.75 -14.46
CA ASN A 364 15.78 8.11 -14.31
C ASN A 364 16.11 7.76 -12.85
N PHE A 365 15.19 7.11 -12.15
CA PHE A 365 15.28 6.90 -10.69
C PHE A 365 16.56 6.19 -10.24
N ARG A 366 17.15 5.34 -11.07
CA ARG A 366 18.42 4.63 -10.76
C ARG A 366 19.62 5.56 -10.65
N ASN A 367 19.53 6.75 -11.24
CA ASN A 367 20.57 7.78 -11.20
C ASN A 367 20.33 8.82 -10.10
N THR A 368 19.40 8.59 -9.18
CA THR A 368 19.16 9.49 -8.05
C THR A 368 20.36 9.53 -7.12
N ARG A 369 20.75 10.75 -6.70
CA ARG A 369 21.89 10.93 -5.80
C ARG A 369 21.53 10.44 -4.39
N ILE A 370 22.43 9.66 -3.79
CA ILE A 370 22.32 9.27 -2.38
C ILE A 370 22.40 10.52 -1.49
N ILE A 371 21.40 10.70 -0.61
CA ILE A 371 21.34 11.82 0.35
C ILE A 371 21.77 11.34 1.74
N GLY A 372 21.52 10.07 2.09
CA GLY A 372 21.84 9.50 3.39
C GLY A 372 21.57 8.01 3.44
N SER A 373 22.01 7.36 4.51
CA SER A 373 21.75 5.93 4.74
C SER A 373 21.25 5.69 6.16
N PHE A 374 20.35 4.72 6.31
CA PHE A 374 19.84 4.24 7.58
C PHE A 374 20.30 2.78 7.74
N LYS A 375 21.09 2.50 8.76
CA LYS A 375 21.55 1.16 9.10
C LYS A 375 20.86 0.73 10.39
N ASN A 376 20.36 -0.49 10.40
CA ASN A 376 19.93 -1.10 11.65
C ASN A 376 21.14 -1.32 12.56
N PRO A 377 21.05 -1.01 13.86
CA PRO A 377 22.09 -1.40 14.79
C PRO A 377 22.25 -2.93 14.76
N SER A 378 23.47 -3.41 14.79
CA SER A 378 23.72 -4.84 14.95
C SER A 378 23.05 -5.31 16.26
N PRO A 379 22.41 -6.50 16.30
CA PRO A 379 21.89 -7.03 17.55
C PRO A 379 23.00 -7.05 18.60
N PRO A 380 22.71 -6.75 19.87
CA PRO A 380 23.69 -6.90 20.93
C PRO A 380 24.21 -8.34 20.94
N ARG A 381 25.53 -8.49 20.98
CA ARG A 381 26.21 -9.80 21.03
C ARG A 381 25.93 -10.52 22.36
#